data_cd56a1ad91a37f98d3cd2a54101991f9
#
_entry.id   cd56a1ad91a37f98d3cd2a54101991f9
#
_cell.length_a   1.000
_cell.length_b   1.000
_cell.length_c   1.000
_cell.angle_alpha   90.00
_cell.angle_beta   90.00
_cell.angle_gamma   90.00
#
_symmetry.space_group_name_H-M   'P 1'
#
loop_
_entity.id
_entity.type
_entity.pdbx_description
1 polymer ?
#
loop_
_entity_poly.entity_id
_entity_poly.type
_entity_poly.pdbx_seq_one_letter_code
_entity_poly.pdbx_strand_id
1 'polypeptide(L)'
;MRIIFMGTPEFAVESLKILVENNYEVVAVVTMPDKPAGRGHKLQYSAIKEYALEKNLKILQPEKLKDEGFLAELSELKADIQVVVAFRMLPEVVWNMPRLGTFNLHASLLPQYRGAAPINWAIINGDKQTGATTFFLTHEIDTGKIILQEKIDILPTDNAGTVHDRLMVLGAELVRKTIDIINDNQVNAQDQNNHINTDTVLKSAPKIFKETCEINLHQSVNEVHNFVRGMSPHPTAWTSILLPGQTEKTILKIYETDFEVINHSFEMGELIIEEKKTAKIALKDGFLYLKTIQAPGKKRMGIAEFLRGLR
;
A
#
# COMPACT_ATOMS: atom_id res chain seq x y z
N MET A 1 -12.70 -13.21 -24.07
CA MET A 1 -12.48 -13.75 -22.70
C MET A 1 -13.21 -12.86 -21.71
N ARG A 2 -14.12 -13.43 -20.93
CA ARG A 2 -14.99 -12.73 -19.97
C ARG A 2 -14.28 -12.56 -18.63
N ILE A 3 -14.17 -11.33 -18.15
CA ILE A 3 -13.37 -10.98 -16.96
C ILE A 3 -14.29 -10.46 -15.86
N ILE A 4 -14.13 -10.96 -14.63
CA ILE A 4 -14.62 -10.29 -13.43
C ILE A 4 -13.42 -9.59 -12.76
N PHE A 5 -13.57 -8.31 -12.48
CA PHE A 5 -12.58 -7.53 -11.76
C PHE A 5 -12.99 -7.31 -10.29
N MET A 6 -12.09 -7.55 -9.36
CA MET A 6 -12.33 -7.39 -7.93
C MET A 6 -11.31 -6.42 -7.33
N GLY A 7 -11.78 -5.30 -6.80
CA GLY A 7 -10.92 -4.27 -6.22
C GLY A 7 -11.70 -3.29 -5.35
N THR A 8 -10.99 -2.47 -4.58
CA THR A 8 -11.66 -1.46 -3.73
C THR A 8 -10.96 -0.10 -3.75
N PRO A 9 -9.66 0.04 -3.37
CA PRO A 9 -8.99 1.33 -3.28
C PRO A 9 -8.56 1.88 -4.64
N GLU A 10 -8.09 3.10 -4.62
CA GLU A 10 -7.54 3.82 -5.78
C GLU A 10 -6.47 3.01 -6.53
N PHE A 11 -5.61 2.28 -5.82
CA PHE A 11 -4.59 1.40 -6.42
C PHE A 11 -5.15 0.42 -7.47
N ALA A 12 -6.40 -0.01 -7.33
CA ALA A 12 -7.03 -0.94 -8.26
C ALA A 12 -7.62 -0.25 -9.51
N VAL A 13 -7.81 1.08 -9.48
CA VAL A 13 -8.52 1.81 -10.55
C VAL A 13 -7.77 1.75 -11.87
N GLU A 14 -6.47 2.01 -11.89
CA GLU A 14 -5.69 1.98 -13.14
C GLU A 14 -5.69 0.58 -13.78
N SER A 15 -5.71 -0.49 -12.98
CA SER A 15 -5.83 -1.86 -13.49
C SER A 15 -7.19 -2.14 -14.12
N LEU A 16 -8.28 -1.63 -13.56
CA LEU A 16 -9.61 -1.73 -14.17
C LEU A 16 -9.70 -0.86 -15.44
N LYS A 17 -9.18 0.35 -15.36
CA LYS A 17 -9.19 1.33 -16.45
C LYS A 17 -8.48 0.81 -17.69
N ILE A 18 -7.27 0.26 -17.54
CA ILE A 18 -6.52 -0.27 -18.69
C ILE A 18 -7.27 -1.41 -19.39
N LEU A 19 -8.00 -2.25 -18.64
CA LEU A 19 -8.81 -3.31 -19.22
C LEU A 19 -10.00 -2.74 -20.01
N VAL A 20 -10.73 -1.80 -19.43
CA VAL A 20 -11.91 -1.19 -20.06
C VAL A 20 -11.51 -0.38 -21.30
N GLU A 21 -10.47 0.44 -21.21
CA GLU A 21 -10.01 1.30 -22.32
C GLU A 21 -9.36 0.50 -23.47
N ASN A 22 -8.86 -0.70 -23.21
CA ASN A 22 -8.37 -1.61 -24.25
C ASN A 22 -9.42 -2.64 -24.70
N ASN A 23 -10.72 -2.40 -24.42
CA ASN A 23 -11.86 -3.19 -24.87
C ASN A 23 -11.85 -4.66 -24.42
N TYR A 24 -11.27 -4.96 -23.27
CA TYR A 24 -11.46 -6.26 -22.65
C TYR A 24 -12.89 -6.40 -22.12
N GLU A 25 -13.47 -7.59 -22.22
CA GLU A 25 -14.84 -7.86 -21.80
C GLU A 25 -14.94 -7.97 -20.27
N VAL A 26 -14.98 -6.84 -19.55
CA VAL A 26 -15.22 -6.79 -18.11
C VAL A 26 -16.72 -6.94 -17.86
N VAL A 27 -17.15 -8.15 -17.48
CA VAL A 27 -18.59 -8.49 -17.32
C VAL A 27 -19.17 -8.04 -15.99
N ALA A 28 -18.34 -7.86 -14.97
CA ALA A 28 -18.72 -7.27 -13.69
C ALA A 28 -17.50 -6.79 -12.90
N VAL A 29 -17.77 -5.86 -11.99
CA VAL A 29 -16.84 -5.35 -11.00
C VAL A 29 -17.36 -5.69 -9.61
N VAL A 30 -16.54 -6.34 -8.79
CA VAL A 30 -16.86 -6.65 -7.39
C VAL A 30 -16.08 -5.71 -6.48
N THR A 31 -16.76 -4.98 -5.60
CA THR A 31 -16.13 -4.07 -4.65
C THR A 31 -16.78 -4.15 -3.27
N MET A 32 -16.19 -3.47 -2.29
CA MET A 32 -16.76 -3.44 -0.94
C MET A 32 -18.10 -2.68 -0.93
N PRO A 33 -19.04 -3.05 -0.04
CA PRO A 33 -20.25 -2.26 0.21
C PRO A 33 -19.93 -0.82 0.59
N ASP A 34 -20.82 0.09 0.21
CA ASP A 34 -20.71 1.50 0.59
C ASP A 34 -20.74 1.66 2.11
N LYS A 35 -19.95 2.58 2.62
CA LYS A 35 -19.90 2.85 4.05
C LYS A 35 -20.19 4.33 4.32
N PRO A 36 -20.95 4.63 5.38
CA PRO A 36 -21.04 6.00 5.85
C PRO A 36 -19.66 6.50 6.27
N ALA A 37 -19.22 7.65 5.75
CA ALA A 37 -17.93 8.24 6.08
C ALA A 37 -18.04 9.75 6.34
N GLY A 38 -17.08 10.28 7.10
CA GLY A 38 -16.92 11.68 7.38
C GLY A 38 -17.96 12.27 8.36
N ARG A 39 -17.86 13.59 8.60
CA ARG A 39 -18.82 14.34 9.41
C ARG A 39 -20.11 14.48 8.61
N GLY A 40 -21.18 13.80 9.04
CA GLY A 40 -22.51 13.83 8.38
C GLY A 40 -22.93 12.51 7.75
N HIS A 41 -22.18 11.41 7.95
CA HIS A 41 -22.56 10.05 7.53
C HIS A 41 -23.02 9.91 6.06
N LYS A 42 -22.46 10.71 5.14
CA LYS A 42 -22.72 10.52 3.71
C LYS A 42 -22.12 9.21 3.24
N LEU A 43 -22.87 8.46 2.43
CA LEU A 43 -22.36 7.24 1.79
C LEU A 43 -21.16 7.63 0.92
N GLN A 44 -20.03 6.97 1.18
CA GLN A 44 -18.83 7.12 0.38
C GLN A 44 -18.66 5.86 -0.48
N TYR A 45 -18.53 6.07 -1.77
CA TYR A 45 -18.24 5.02 -2.73
C TYR A 45 -16.73 4.66 -2.68
N SER A 46 -16.42 3.43 -3.03
CA SER A 46 -15.04 3.07 -3.31
C SER A 46 -14.58 3.69 -4.63
N ALA A 47 -13.28 3.97 -4.78
CA ALA A 47 -12.73 4.50 -6.02
C ALA A 47 -13.08 3.61 -7.24
N ILE A 48 -13.06 2.30 -7.06
CA ILE A 48 -13.49 1.33 -8.06
C ILE A 48 -14.96 1.49 -8.42
N LYS A 49 -15.84 1.71 -7.44
CA LYS A 49 -17.28 1.91 -7.71
C LYS A 49 -17.52 3.20 -8.50
N GLU A 50 -16.85 4.28 -8.14
CA GLU A 50 -16.95 5.56 -8.86
C GLU A 50 -16.59 5.39 -10.33
N TYR A 51 -15.46 4.76 -10.63
CA TYR A 51 -15.05 4.47 -12.00
C TYR A 51 -16.01 3.51 -12.72
N ALA A 52 -16.46 2.45 -12.05
CA ALA A 52 -17.41 1.48 -12.64
C ALA A 52 -18.76 2.12 -13.00
N LEU A 53 -19.25 3.07 -12.18
CA LEU A 53 -20.47 3.84 -12.49
C LEU A 53 -20.25 4.75 -13.70
N GLU A 54 -19.12 5.43 -13.79
CA GLU A 54 -18.77 6.28 -14.95
C GLU A 54 -18.78 5.47 -16.26
N LYS A 55 -18.29 4.24 -16.21
CA LYS A 55 -18.19 3.35 -17.39
C LYS A 55 -19.42 2.44 -17.58
N ASN A 56 -20.48 2.61 -16.81
CA ASN A 56 -21.70 1.80 -16.86
C ASN A 56 -21.43 0.29 -16.72
N LEU A 57 -20.45 -0.11 -15.91
CA LEU A 57 -20.14 -1.51 -15.63
C LEU A 57 -21.10 -2.08 -14.59
N LYS A 58 -21.41 -3.39 -14.70
CA LYS A 58 -22.15 -4.08 -13.66
C LYS A 58 -21.35 -4.14 -12.36
N ILE A 59 -21.97 -3.73 -11.24
CA ILE A 59 -21.31 -3.65 -9.92
C ILE A 59 -21.96 -4.64 -8.97
N LEU A 60 -21.14 -5.45 -8.30
CA LEU A 60 -21.54 -6.36 -7.23
C LEU A 60 -20.88 -5.91 -5.92
N GLN A 61 -21.68 -5.77 -4.85
CA GLN A 61 -21.22 -5.31 -3.54
C GLN A 61 -21.66 -6.28 -2.42
N PRO A 62 -21.20 -7.53 -2.43
CA PRO A 62 -21.62 -8.50 -1.42
C PRO A 62 -21.08 -8.13 -0.04
N GLU A 63 -21.92 -8.17 1.00
CA GLU A 63 -21.45 -8.10 2.39
C GLU A 63 -20.64 -9.33 2.76
N LYS A 64 -21.15 -10.51 2.37
CA LYS A 64 -20.50 -11.81 2.59
C LYS A 64 -20.20 -12.48 1.26
N LEU A 65 -18.94 -12.82 1.05
CA LEU A 65 -18.48 -13.50 -0.19
C LEU A 65 -18.96 -14.95 -0.32
N LYS A 66 -19.53 -15.53 0.74
CA LYS A 66 -20.12 -16.87 0.74
C LYS A 66 -21.65 -16.85 0.66
N ASP A 67 -22.25 -15.69 0.45
CA ASP A 67 -23.69 -15.56 0.26
C ASP A 67 -24.13 -16.33 -0.99
N GLU A 68 -25.18 -17.16 -0.86
CA GLU A 68 -25.66 -18.03 -1.95
C GLU A 68 -26.17 -17.22 -3.15
N GLY A 69 -26.88 -16.11 -2.91
CA GLY A 69 -27.36 -15.23 -3.96
C GLY A 69 -26.22 -14.59 -4.74
N PHE A 70 -25.18 -14.11 -4.03
CA PHE A 70 -23.98 -13.60 -4.66
C PHE A 70 -23.24 -14.66 -5.48
N LEU A 71 -23.08 -15.87 -4.94
CA LEU A 71 -22.40 -16.97 -5.65
C LEU A 71 -23.17 -17.38 -6.90
N ALA A 72 -24.51 -17.45 -6.86
CA ALA A 72 -25.35 -17.70 -8.01
C ALA A 72 -25.18 -16.61 -9.08
N GLU A 73 -25.29 -15.33 -8.69
CA GLU A 73 -25.09 -14.21 -9.61
C GLU A 73 -23.69 -14.19 -10.23
N LEU A 74 -22.65 -14.47 -9.44
CA LEU A 74 -21.25 -14.54 -9.91
C LEU A 74 -21.08 -15.67 -10.94
N SER A 75 -21.70 -16.84 -10.70
CA SER A 75 -21.66 -18.00 -11.58
C SER A 75 -22.39 -17.74 -12.91
N GLU A 76 -23.53 -17.05 -12.88
CA GLU A 76 -24.30 -16.71 -14.08
C GLU A 76 -23.54 -15.80 -15.05
N LEU A 77 -22.56 -15.04 -14.56
CA LEU A 77 -21.70 -14.20 -15.40
C LEU A 77 -20.77 -15.01 -16.29
N LYS A 78 -20.57 -16.29 -16.02
CA LYS A 78 -19.74 -17.22 -16.83
C LYS A 78 -18.38 -16.61 -17.16
N ALA A 79 -17.73 -16.04 -16.16
CA ALA A 79 -16.41 -15.45 -16.34
C ALA A 79 -15.37 -16.53 -16.63
N ASP A 80 -14.48 -16.25 -17.57
CA ASP A 80 -13.36 -17.12 -17.88
C ASP A 80 -12.25 -16.99 -16.85
N ILE A 81 -12.07 -15.75 -16.31
CA ILE A 81 -11.01 -15.40 -15.38
C ILE A 81 -11.47 -14.33 -14.38
N GLN A 82 -10.88 -14.34 -13.21
CA GLN A 82 -11.03 -13.27 -12.22
C GLN A 82 -9.70 -12.56 -11.98
N VAL A 83 -9.74 -11.24 -11.93
CA VAL A 83 -8.62 -10.35 -11.63
C VAL A 83 -8.84 -9.71 -10.28
N VAL A 84 -7.89 -9.85 -9.37
CA VAL A 84 -7.97 -9.32 -8.01
C VAL A 84 -6.87 -8.28 -7.81
N VAL A 85 -7.25 -7.08 -7.38
CA VAL A 85 -6.30 -6.01 -7.06
C VAL A 85 -6.74 -5.31 -5.79
N ALA A 86 -5.93 -5.40 -4.74
CA ALA A 86 -6.20 -4.76 -3.45
C ALA A 86 -7.64 -5.01 -2.95
N PHE A 87 -8.00 -6.25 -2.80
CA PHE A 87 -9.31 -6.68 -2.33
C PHE A 87 -9.20 -7.52 -1.05
N ARG A 88 -10.33 -7.79 -0.40
CA ARG A 88 -10.36 -8.68 0.77
C ARG A 88 -10.09 -10.14 0.37
N MET A 89 -9.66 -10.96 1.34
CA MET A 89 -9.42 -12.38 1.12
C MET A 89 -10.66 -13.07 0.53
N LEU A 90 -10.44 -13.81 -0.55
CA LEU A 90 -11.49 -14.55 -1.25
C LEU A 90 -11.60 -15.98 -0.70
N PRO A 91 -12.82 -16.48 -0.43
CA PRO A 91 -13.01 -17.90 -0.15
C PRO A 91 -12.81 -18.74 -1.41
N GLU A 92 -12.44 -19.99 -1.23
CA GLU A 92 -12.17 -20.92 -2.34
C GLU A 92 -13.30 -21.01 -3.35
N VAL A 93 -14.55 -21.08 -2.88
CA VAL A 93 -15.74 -21.15 -3.72
C VAL A 93 -15.85 -19.98 -4.69
N VAL A 94 -15.22 -18.85 -4.41
CA VAL A 94 -15.16 -17.68 -5.30
C VAL A 94 -13.95 -17.74 -6.22
N TRP A 95 -12.72 -17.88 -5.66
CA TRP A 95 -11.53 -17.79 -6.50
C TRP A 95 -11.30 -19.02 -7.39
N ASN A 96 -11.86 -20.17 -7.05
CA ASN A 96 -11.76 -21.39 -7.86
C ASN A 96 -12.91 -21.56 -8.87
N MET A 97 -13.80 -20.54 -8.98
CA MET A 97 -14.97 -20.64 -9.87
C MET A 97 -14.63 -20.55 -11.38
N PRO A 98 -13.77 -19.61 -11.83
CA PRO A 98 -13.52 -19.45 -13.27
C PRO A 98 -12.55 -20.51 -13.81
N ARG A 99 -12.81 -20.97 -15.05
CA ARG A 99 -12.03 -22.05 -15.69
C ARG A 99 -10.56 -21.75 -15.92
N LEU A 100 -10.18 -20.47 -16.09
CA LEU A 100 -8.80 -20.03 -16.25
C LEU A 100 -8.15 -19.58 -14.91
N GLY A 101 -8.91 -19.75 -13.81
CA GLY A 101 -8.45 -19.40 -12.47
C GLY A 101 -8.66 -17.94 -12.11
N THR A 102 -8.10 -17.59 -10.97
CA THR A 102 -8.10 -16.22 -10.43
C THR A 102 -6.66 -15.82 -10.15
N PHE A 103 -6.25 -14.65 -10.61
CA PHE A 103 -4.93 -14.10 -10.26
C PHE A 103 -5.07 -12.78 -9.51
N ASN A 104 -4.04 -12.50 -8.69
CA ASN A 104 -3.90 -11.25 -7.95
C ASN A 104 -2.71 -10.44 -8.46
N LEU A 105 -2.84 -9.12 -8.42
CA LEU A 105 -1.73 -8.18 -8.51
C LEU A 105 -1.27 -7.81 -7.10
N HIS A 106 -0.04 -8.16 -6.75
CA HIS A 106 0.60 -7.85 -5.48
C HIS A 106 1.73 -6.85 -5.66
N ALA A 107 1.77 -5.84 -4.79
CA ALA A 107 2.71 -4.73 -4.91
C ALA A 107 4.08 -5.02 -4.26
N SER A 108 4.66 -6.17 -4.56
CA SER A 108 6.04 -6.53 -4.21
C SER A 108 6.65 -7.51 -5.21
N LEU A 109 7.94 -7.77 -5.05
CA LEU A 109 8.65 -8.86 -5.73
C LEU A 109 8.48 -10.15 -4.90
N LEU A 110 7.37 -10.88 -5.10
CA LEU A 110 7.16 -12.17 -4.42
C LEU A 110 8.34 -13.12 -4.67
N PRO A 111 8.76 -13.92 -3.68
CA PRO A 111 8.11 -14.19 -2.39
C PRO A 111 8.37 -13.16 -1.28
N GLN A 112 9.06 -12.06 -1.54
CA GLN A 112 9.28 -10.99 -0.56
C GLN A 112 7.99 -10.22 -0.29
N TYR A 113 7.77 -9.83 0.96
CA TYR A 113 6.66 -8.95 1.38
C TYR A 113 5.27 -9.52 1.10
N ARG A 114 5.06 -10.83 1.30
CA ARG A 114 3.70 -11.38 1.39
C ARG A 114 2.94 -10.69 2.52
N GLY A 115 1.68 -10.30 2.27
CA GLY A 115 0.82 -9.69 3.27
C GLY A 115 0.20 -8.35 2.85
N ALA A 116 -0.22 -7.55 3.85
CA ALA A 116 -1.18 -6.46 3.64
C ALA A 116 -0.56 -5.10 3.25
N ALA A 117 0.75 -4.87 3.50
CA ALA A 117 1.36 -3.55 3.32
C ALA A 117 2.76 -3.62 2.66
N PRO A 118 2.90 -4.31 1.49
CA PRO A 118 4.19 -4.58 0.88
C PRO A 118 5.00 -3.33 0.55
N ILE A 119 4.36 -2.28 0.02
CA ILE A 119 5.00 -1.01 -0.35
C ILE A 119 5.64 -0.34 0.88
N ASN A 120 4.87 -0.24 1.96
CA ASN A 120 5.34 0.38 3.19
C ASN A 120 6.56 -0.35 3.75
N TRP A 121 6.47 -1.68 3.86
CA TRP A 121 7.53 -2.47 4.47
C TRP A 121 8.80 -2.53 3.63
N ALA A 122 8.73 -2.49 2.31
CA ALA A 122 9.91 -2.39 1.46
C ALA A 122 10.71 -1.11 1.75
N ILE A 123 10.02 0.03 1.93
CA ILE A 123 10.66 1.31 2.23
C ILE A 123 11.15 1.36 3.69
N ILE A 124 10.36 0.90 4.66
CA ILE A 124 10.73 0.83 6.07
C ILE A 124 12.03 0.03 6.24
N ASN A 125 12.15 -1.10 5.54
CA ASN A 125 13.34 -1.94 5.57
C ASN A 125 14.54 -1.38 4.78
N GLY A 126 14.38 -0.22 4.13
CA GLY A 126 15.44 0.45 3.39
C GLY A 126 15.85 -0.25 2.10
N ASP A 127 14.97 -1.09 1.54
CA ASP A 127 15.23 -1.76 0.26
C ASP A 127 15.40 -0.72 -0.85
N LYS A 128 16.25 -1.04 -1.82
CA LYS A 128 16.55 -0.17 -2.96
C LYS A 128 15.68 -0.48 -4.18
N GLN A 129 14.99 -1.62 -4.14
CA GLN A 129 14.10 -2.07 -5.21
C GLN A 129 12.86 -2.70 -4.60
N THR A 130 11.75 -2.56 -5.31
CA THR A 130 10.50 -3.27 -5.11
C THR A 130 9.89 -3.58 -6.47
N GLY A 131 8.63 -3.99 -6.54
CA GLY A 131 7.99 -4.26 -7.82
C GLY A 131 6.54 -4.68 -7.65
N ALA A 132 6.02 -5.25 -8.73
CA ALA A 132 4.70 -5.84 -8.78
C ALA A 132 4.78 -7.28 -9.29
N THR A 133 3.92 -8.12 -8.79
CA THR A 133 3.82 -9.54 -9.17
C THR A 133 2.37 -9.89 -9.45
N THR A 134 2.09 -10.51 -10.60
CA THR A 134 0.84 -11.23 -10.82
C THR A 134 1.04 -12.72 -10.54
N PHE A 135 0.10 -13.32 -9.82
CA PHE A 135 0.21 -14.72 -9.41
C PHE A 135 -1.20 -15.35 -9.26
N PHE A 136 -1.32 -16.65 -9.50
CA PHE A 136 -2.57 -17.35 -9.28
C PHE A 136 -2.89 -17.51 -7.80
N LEU A 137 -4.17 -17.36 -7.42
CA LEU A 137 -4.59 -17.57 -6.05
C LEU A 137 -4.55 -19.06 -5.68
N THR A 138 -4.22 -19.29 -4.40
CA THR A 138 -4.23 -20.59 -3.74
C THR A 138 -4.82 -20.45 -2.34
N HIS A 139 -4.88 -21.55 -1.57
CA HIS A 139 -5.38 -21.53 -0.18
C HIS A 139 -4.55 -20.63 0.75
N GLU A 140 -3.23 -20.61 0.56
CA GLU A 140 -2.33 -19.82 1.40
C GLU A 140 -2.15 -18.41 0.83
N ILE A 141 -2.08 -17.43 1.72
CA ILE A 141 -1.98 -16.02 1.35
C ILE A 141 -0.69 -15.74 0.59
N ASP A 142 -0.82 -15.19 -0.62
CA ASP A 142 0.25 -14.71 -1.49
C ASP A 142 1.34 -15.76 -1.82
N THR A 143 0.98 -17.05 -1.86
CA THR A 143 1.92 -18.17 -2.13
C THR A 143 1.78 -18.81 -3.49
N GLY A 144 0.76 -18.45 -4.26
CA GLY A 144 0.50 -19.06 -5.55
C GLY A 144 1.60 -18.81 -6.59
N LYS A 145 1.54 -19.56 -7.69
CA LYS A 145 2.56 -19.49 -8.76
C LYS A 145 2.59 -18.13 -9.42
N ILE A 146 3.80 -17.57 -9.56
CA ILE A 146 4.06 -16.29 -10.23
C ILE A 146 3.80 -16.44 -11.73
N ILE A 147 3.02 -15.51 -12.29
CA ILE A 147 2.76 -15.44 -13.73
C ILE A 147 3.74 -14.44 -14.36
N LEU A 148 3.73 -13.20 -13.87
CA LEU A 148 4.65 -12.13 -14.27
C LEU A 148 5.15 -11.36 -13.07
N GLN A 149 6.34 -10.78 -13.21
CA GLN A 149 6.94 -9.92 -12.21
C GLN A 149 7.73 -8.80 -12.88
N GLU A 150 7.58 -7.58 -12.35
CA GLU A 150 8.33 -6.42 -12.85
C GLU A 150 8.81 -5.56 -11.68
N LYS A 151 10.05 -5.05 -11.77
CA LYS A 151 10.71 -4.32 -10.70
C LYS A 151 10.82 -2.82 -10.98
N ILE A 152 10.87 -2.04 -9.91
CA ILE A 152 11.23 -0.61 -9.92
C ILE A 152 12.24 -0.32 -8.82
N ASP A 153 13.03 0.73 -9.01
CA ASP A 153 13.91 1.25 -7.97
C ASP A 153 13.13 2.08 -6.96
N ILE A 154 13.55 2.01 -5.69
CA ILE A 154 13.12 2.91 -4.61
C ILE A 154 14.20 3.98 -4.47
N LEU A 155 13.86 5.22 -4.86
CA LEU A 155 14.78 6.35 -4.79
C LEU A 155 14.95 6.85 -3.34
N PRO A 156 16.08 7.48 -3.00
CA PRO A 156 16.27 8.07 -1.66
C PRO A 156 15.19 9.10 -1.29
N THR A 157 14.62 9.78 -2.28
CA THR A 157 13.55 10.77 -2.11
C THR A 157 12.14 10.18 -2.07
N ASP A 158 12.00 8.87 -2.35
CA ASP A 158 10.68 8.22 -2.36
C ASP A 158 10.11 8.04 -0.96
N ASN A 159 8.79 8.10 -0.89
CA ASN A 159 7.98 7.64 0.23
C ASN A 159 6.95 6.60 -0.25
N ALA A 160 6.16 6.04 0.67
CA ALA A 160 5.17 5.02 0.30
C ALA A 160 4.15 5.53 -0.73
N GLY A 161 3.77 6.81 -0.70
CA GLY A 161 2.87 7.41 -1.69
C GLY A 161 3.47 7.46 -3.09
N THR A 162 4.71 7.94 -3.23
CA THR A 162 5.37 8.05 -4.56
C THR A 162 5.64 6.68 -5.18
N VAL A 163 6.01 5.69 -4.37
CA VAL A 163 6.18 4.31 -4.83
C VAL A 163 4.84 3.67 -5.19
N HIS A 164 3.80 3.91 -4.38
CA HIS A 164 2.43 3.48 -4.66
C HIS A 164 1.95 3.95 -6.04
N ASP A 165 2.11 5.24 -6.35
CA ASP A 165 1.64 5.82 -7.61
C ASP A 165 2.37 5.21 -8.82
N ARG A 166 3.68 4.97 -8.71
CA ARG A 166 4.45 4.29 -9.76
C ARG A 166 4.07 2.82 -9.91
N LEU A 167 3.85 2.11 -8.81
CA LEU A 167 3.43 0.70 -8.84
C LEU A 167 1.99 0.53 -9.33
N MET A 168 1.12 1.50 -9.10
CA MET A 168 -0.24 1.50 -9.61
C MET A 168 -0.26 1.46 -11.16
N VAL A 169 0.55 2.30 -11.80
CA VAL A 169 0.68 2.33 -13.27
C VAL A 169 1.37 1.09 -13.81
N LEU A 170 2.51 0.71 -13.22
CA LEU A 170 3.24 -0.51 -13.61
C LEU A 170 2.37 -1.76 -13.46
N GLY A 171 1.65 -1.86 -12.34
CA GLY A 171 0.77 -2.97 -12.03
C GLY A 171 -0.40 -3.10 -13.01
N ALA A 172 -0.96 -1.98 -13.46
CA ALA A 172 -2.00 -1.98 -14.48
C ALA A 172 -1.51 -2.61 -15.79
N GLU A 173 -0.34 -2.20 -16.28
CA GLU A 173 0.29 -2.80 -17.46
C GLU A 173 0.62 -4.28 -17.25
N LEU A 174 1.04 -4.65 -16.05
CA LEU A 174 1.34 -6.04 -15.72
C LEU A 174 0.06 -6.91 -15.72
N VAL A 175 -1.07 -6.38 -15.22
CA VAL A 175 -2.39 -7.03 -15.30
C VAL A 175 -2.80 -7.26 -16.76
N ARG A 176 -2.67 -6.24 -17.63
CA ARG A 176 -2.98 -6.36 -19.06
C ARG A 176 -2.14 -7.45 -19.72
N LYS A 177 -0.81 -7.38 -19.57
CA LYS A 177 0.12 -8.40 -20.10
C LYS A 177 -0.22 -9.81 -19.58
N THR A 178 -0.62 -9.92 -18.31
CA THR A 178 -1.01 -11.21 -17.71
C THR A 178 -2.24 -11.77 -18.39
N ILE A 179 -3.25 -10.95 -18.66
CA ILE A 179 -4.46 -11.38 -19.37
C ILE A 179 -4.15 -11.82 -20.80
N ASP A 180 -3.28 -11.08 -21.50
CA ASP A 180 -2.89 -11.42 -22.87
C ASP A 180 -2.24 -12.80 -22.92
N ILE A 181 -1.22 -13.06 -22.08
CA ILE A 181 -0.55 -14.38 -22.09
C ILE A 181 -1.46 -15.54 -21.63
N ILE A 182 -2.41 -15.29 -20.74
CA ILE A 182 -3.41 -16.29 -20.34
C ILE A 182 -4.36 -16.58 -21.51
N ASN A 183 -4.82 -15.55 -22.21
CA ASN A 183 -5.70 -15.69 -23.37
C ASN A 183 -5.03 -16.47 -24.51
N ASP A 184 -3.75 -16.25 -24.71
CA ASP A 184 -2.95 -16.91 -25.77
C ASP A 184 -2.45 -18.30 -25.37
N ASN A 185 -2.85 -18.81 -24.20
CA ASN A 185 -2.38 -20.08 -23.61
C ASN A 185 -0.83 -20.16 -23.50
N GLN A 186 -0.16 -19.04 -23.28
CA GLN A 186 1.31 -18.94 -23.17
C GLN A 186 1.81 -18.83 -21.72
N VAL A 187 0.96 -19.18 -20.74
CA VAL A 187 1.30 -19.07 -19.32
C VAL A 187 2.39 -20.07 -18.95
N ASN A 188 3.48 -19.56 -18.41
CA ASN A 188 4.52 -20.34 -17.77
C ASN A 188 4.65 -19.93 -16.29
N ALA A 189 3.64 -20.28 -15.48
CA ALA A 189 3.59 -19.90 -14.08
C ALA A 189 4.64 -20.68 -13.26
N GLN A 190 5.47 -19.94 -12.52
CA GLN A 190 6.59 -20.48 -11.77
C GLN A 190 6.30 -20.54 -10.27
N ASP A 191 6.81 -21.59 -9.61
CA ASP A 191 6.74 -21.70 -8.16
C ASP A 191 7.61 -20.60 -7.52
N GLN A 192 7.09 -19.97 -6.46
CA GLN A 192 7.82 -18.92 -5.75
C GLN A 192 9.13 -19.41 -5.13
N ASN A 193 9.23 -20.70 -4.80
CA ASN A 193 10.48 -21.31 -4.29
C ASN A 193 11.64 -21.20 -5.27
N ASN A 194 11.35 -21.13 -6.58
CA ASN A 194 12.38 -20.94 -7.62
C ASN A 194 13.05 -19.56 -7.55
N HIS A 195 12.45 -18.62 -6.83
CA HIS A 195 12.95 -17.26 -6.62
C HIS A 195 13.65 -17.09 -5.25
N ILE A 196 13.79 -18.17 -4.47
CA ILE A 196 14.44 -18.16 -3.15
C ILE A 196 15.83 -18.79 -3.30
N ASN A 197 16.87 -18.00 -3.09
CA ASN A 197 18.23 -18.51 -2.94
C ASN A 197 18.45 -18.93 -1.49
N THR A 198 19.43 -19.81 -1.24
CA THR A 198 19.77 -20.35 0.10
C THR A 198 20.00 -19.29 1.17
N ASP A 199 20.50 -18.12 0.77
CA ASP A 199 20.83 -17.02 1.69
C ASP A 199 19.72 -15.94 1.76
N THR A 200 18.58 -16.15 1.09
CA THR A 200 17.50 -15.16 1.03
C THR A 200 16.68 -15.19 2.32
N VAL A 201 16.73 -14.11 3.10
CA VAL A 201 15.81 -13.91 4.22
C VAL A 201 14.49 -13.35 3.68
N LEU A 202 13.41 -14.11 3.84
CA LEU A 202 12.08 -13.66 3.46
C LEU A 202 11.55 -12.64 4.47
N LYS A 203 11.17 -11.47 3.97
CA LYS A 203 10.53 -10.41 4.74
C LYS A 203 9.02 -10.47 4.53
N SER A 204 8.25 -10.34 5.62
CA SER A 204 6.78 -10.26 5.56
C SER A 204 6.30 -8.80 5.52
N ALA A 205 5.05 -8.61 5.10
CA ALA A 205 4.40 -7.30 5.08
C ALA A 205 3.11 -7.29 5.90
N PRO A 206 3.19 -7.39 7.23
CA PRO A 206 2.01 -7.42 8.08
C PRO A 206 1.21 -6.13 7.96
N LYS A 207 -0.08 -6.23 8.31
CA LYS A 207 -0.96 -5.07 8.34
C LYS A 207 -0.45 -4.02 9.34
N ILE A 208 -0.46 -2.76 8.92
CA ILE A 208 -0.07 -1.63 9.74
C ILE A 208 -1.29 -1.12 10.50
N PHE A 209 -1.15 -0.95 11.81
CA PHE A 209 -2.15 -0.38 12.70
C PHE A 209 -1.66 0.97 13.24
N LYS A 210 -2.56 1.74 13.85
CA LYS A 210 -2.20 3.06 14.37
C LYS A 210 -1.08 3.00 15.41
N GLU A 211 -1.09 1.98 16.24
CA GLU A 211 -0.11 1.74 17.29
C GLU A 211 1.28 1.46 16.71
N THR A 212 1.36 0.75 15.59
CA THR A 212 2.64 0.46 14.92
C THR A 212 3.21 1.65 14.14
N CYS A 213 2.51 2.79 14.10
CA CYS A 213 3.00 4.01 13.46
C CYS A 213 3.81 4.91 14.42
N GLU A 214 3.96 4.53 15.68
CA GLU A 214 4.80 5.24 16.64
C GLU A 214 6.27 5.05 16.31
N ILE A 215 7.01 6.16 16.26
CA ILE A 215 8.44 6.15 15.97
C ILE A 215 9.19 5.61 17.19
N ASN A 216 9.99 4.57 16.99
CA ASN A 216 10.94 4.09 17.98
C ASN A 216 12.22 4.93 17.92
N LEU A 217 12.36 5.86 18.87
CA LEU A 217 13.51 6.78 18.95
C LEU A 217 14.83 6.10 19.38
N HIS A 218 14.83 4.80 19.71
CA HIS A 218 16.04 4.03 20.03
C HIS A 218 16.70 3.39 18.80
N GLN A 219 16.12 3.54 17.62
CA GLN A 219 16.69 3.09 16.36
C GLN A 219 17.72 4.09 15.81
N SER A 220 18.49 3.68 14.79
CA SER A 220 19.37 4.56 14.06
C SER A 220 18.60 5.63 13.27
N VAL A 221 19.26 6.76 12.97
CA VAL A 221 18.61 7.83 12.18
C VAL A 221 18.14 7.36 10.82
N ASN A 222 18.88 6.45 10.19
CA ASN A 222 18.51 5.89 8.88
C ASN A 222 17.26 5.00 8.98
N GLU A 223 17.15 4.15 10.01
CA GLU A 223 15.96 3.32 10.25
C GLU A 223 14.73 4.18 10.51
N VAL A 224 14.86 5.23 11.36
CA VAL A 224 13.74 6.14 11.65
C VAL A 224 13.35 6.96 10.43
N HIS A 225 14.33 7.43 9.65
CA HIS A 225 14.04 8.13 8.38
C HIS A 225 13.29 7.23 7.40
N ASN A 226 13.72 5.99 7.21
CA ASN A 226 13.04 5.02 6.36
C ASN A 226 11.64 4.69 6.89
N PHE A 227 11.48 4.58 8.22
CA PHE A 227 10.17 4.37 8.83
C PHE A 227 9.21 5.53 8.52
N VAL A 228 9.65 6.79 8.67
CA VAL A 228 8.84 7.96 8.31
C VAL A 228 8.47 7.93 6.83
N ARG A 229 9.42 7.69 5.93
CA ARG A 229 9.15 7.59 4.48
C ARG A 229 8.16 6.46 4.16
N GLY A 230 8.33 5.29 4.78
CA GLY A 230 7.48 4.13 4.58
C GLY A 230 6.06 4.30 5.15
N MET A 231 5.87 5.22 6.11
CA MET A 231 4.56 5.55 6.65
C MET A 231 3.91 6.78 5.97
N SER A 232 4.61 7.48 5.11
CA SER A 232 4.14 8.73 4.47
C SER A 232 3.55 8.47 3.08
N PRO A 233 2.44 9.10 2.70
CA PRO A 233 1.60 10.01 3.49
C PRO A 233 0.62 9.31 4.45
N HIS A 234 0.40 8.03 4.29
CA HIS A 234 -0.51 7.21 5.09
C HIS A 234 0.12 5.88 5.49
N PRO A 235 -0.13 5.41 6.73
CA PRO A 235 -0.99 6.00 7.80
C PRO A 235 -0.36 7.17 8.57
N THR A 236 0.87 7.53 8.30
CA THR A 236 1.71 8.59 8.88
C THR A 236 2.36 8.16 10.20
N ALA A 237 3.69 8.25 10.25
CA ALA A 237 4.46 8.07 11.48
C ALA A 237 4.16 9.18 12.48
N TRP A 238 4.21 8.87 13.77
CA TRP A 238 4.01 9.86 14.83
C TRP A 238 4.95 9.60 16.01
N THR A 239 5.19 10.64 16.79
CA THR A 239 5.93 10.55 18.06
C THR A 239 5.34 11.52 19.08
N SER A 240 5.56 11.24 20.36
CA SER A 240 5.21 12.11 21.47
C SER A 240 6.45 12.90 21.91
N ILE A 241 6.42 14.22 21.78
CA ILE A 241 7.56 15.09 22.03
C ILE A 241 7.19 16.23 22.97
N LEU A 242 8.13 16.61 23.85
CA LEU A 242 7.97 17.77 24.73
C LEU A 242 8.33 19.04 23.96
N LEU A 243 7.36 19.89 23.73
CA LEU A 243 7.59 21.18 23.07
C LEU A 243 8.04 22.25 24.09
N PRO A 244 8.81 23.26 23.68
CA PRO A 244 9.25 24.35 24.56
C PRO A 244 8.04 25.01 25.26
N GLY A 245 8.19 25.21 26.57
CA GLY A 245 7.16 25.82 27.41
C GLY A 245 5.98 24.93 27.79
N GLN A 246 5.98 23.66 27.37
CA GLN A 246 4.96 22.69 27.75
C GLN A 246 5.45 21.75 28.84
N THR A 247 4.51 21.30 29.67
CA THR A 247 4.74 20.28 30.72
C THR A 247 4.33 18.89 30.28
N GLU A 248 3.53 18.78 29.22
CA GLU A 248 3.04 17.52 28.67
C GLU A 248 3.53 17.33 27.24
N LYS A 249 3.77 16.07 26.88
CA LYS A 249 4.17 15.72 25.51
C LYS A 249 3.01 15.90 24.53
N THR A 250 3.34 16.46 23.38
CA THR A 250 2.41 16.63 22.26
C THR A 250 2.68 15.57 21.20
N ILE A 251 1.63 14.92 20.69
CA ILE A 251 1.72 13.97 19.57
C ILE A 251 1.92 14.78 18.28
N LEU A 252 3.04 14.58 17.62
CA LEU A 252 3.30 15.13 16.29
C LEU A 252 3.29 14.01 15.25
N LYS A 253 2.49 14.19 14.19
CA LYS A 253 2.63 13.38 12.97
C LYS A 253 3.76 13.93 12.14
N ILE A 254 4.61 13.04 11.62
CA ILE A 254 5.80 13.39 10.86
C ILE A 254 5.67 12.80 9.46
N TYR A 255 5.73 13.66 8.44
CA TYR A 255 5.53 13.30 7.03
C TYR A 255 6.83 13.25 6.25
N GLU A 256 7.75 14.17 6.56
CA GLU A 256 9.01 14.30 5.86
C GLU A 256 10.13 14.62 6.84
N THR A 257 11.25 13.98 6.64
CA THR A 257 12.46 14.16 7.42
C THR A 257 13.68 14.21 6.51
N ASP A 258 14.78 14.67 7.08
CA ASP A 258 16.13 14.48 6.59
C ASP A 258 16.97 13.96 7.75
N PHE A 259 18.17 13.49 7.53
CA PHE A 259 18.99 12.98 8.63
C PHE A 259 20.48 13.24 8.44
N GLU A 260 21.18 13.24 9.55
CA GLU A 260 22.64 13.35 9.60
C GLU A 260 23.18 12.32 10.58
N VAL A 261 24.14 11.53 10.13
CA VAL A 261 24.87 10.57 10.99
C VAL A 261 26.06 11.30 11.59
N ILE A 262 26.02 11.56 12.90
CA ILE A 262 27.06 12.24 13.63
C ILE A 262 27.01 11.89 15.12
N ASN A 263 28.17 11.74 15.77
CA ASN A 263 28.23 11.55 17.22
C ASN A 263 27.84 12.83 17.95
N HIS A 264 27.01 12.71 18.97
CA HIS A 264 26.55 13.81 19.80
C HIS A 264 26.38 13.37 21.27
N SER A 265 26.21 14.35 22.18
CA SER A 265 25.99 14.11 23.61
C SER A 265 24.57 14.45 24.08
N PHE A 266 23.65 14.74 23.16
CA PHE A 266 22.24 15.00 23.49
C PHE A 266 21.53 13.73 23.94
N GLU A 267 20.50 13.86 24.77
CA GLU A 267 19.64 12.72 25.15
C GLU A 267 18.82 12.22 23.96
N MET A 268 18.67 10.91 23.86
CA MET A 268 17.82 10.32 22.80
C MET A 268 16.37 10.79 22.93
N GLY A 269 15.82 11.27 21.83
CA GLY A 269 14.47 11.84 21.77
C GLY A 269 14.38 13.32 22.14
N GLU A 270 15.50 13.96 22.48
CA GLU A 270 15.56 15.40 22.71
C GLU A 270 15.25 16.18 21.44
N LEU A 271 14.32 17.16 21.55
CA LEU A 271 14.00 18.09 20.47
C LEU A 271 14.91 19.31 20.55
N ILE A 272 15.70 19.53 19.53
CA ILE A 272 16.62 20.66 19.39
C ILE A 272 16.04 21.62 18.35
N ILE A 273 15.83 22.88 18.75
CA ILE A 273 15.29 23.93 17.87
C ILE A 273 16.37 24.98 17.66
N GLU A 274 16.66 25.31 16.41
CA GLU A 274 17.66 26.30 16.01
C GLU A 274 16.96 27.48 15.30
N GLU A 275 17.21 28.71 15.83
CA GLU A 275 16.70 29.97 15.26
C GLU A 275 15.20 30.05 14.95
N LYS A 276 14.36 29.18 15.56
CA LYS A 276 12.92 29.00 15.19
C LYS A 276 12.70 28.70 13.70
N LYS A 277 13.70 28.14 13.02
CA LYS A 277 13.62 27.77 11.60
C LYS A 277 13.72 26.27 11.36
N THR A 278 14.56 25.60 12.15
CA THR A 278 14.80 24.16 12.05
C THR A 278 14.53 23.48 13.38
N ALA A 279 14.11 22.23 13.31
CA ALA A 279 14.00 21.35 14.46
C ALA A 279 14.53 19.97 14.10
N LYS A 280 15.27 19.37 15.01
CA LYS A 280 15.82 18.03 14.88
C LYS A 280 15.63 17.25 16.17
N ILE A 281 15.51 15.94 16.05
CA ILE A 281 15.42 15.00 17.17
C ILE A 281 16.76 14.26 17.27
N ALA A 282 17.36 14.25 18.46
CA ALA A 282 18.55 13.46 18.72
C ALA A 282 18.19 11.97 18.78
N LEU A 283 18.91 11.15 17.99
CA LEU A 283 18.77 9.71 17.94
C LEU A 283 20.12 9.05 18.26
N LYS A 284 20.17 7.72 18.30
CA LYS A 284 21.31 6.94 18.72
C LYS A 284 22.65 7.33 18.06
N ASP A 285 22.63 7.68 16.79
CA ASP A 285 23.81 7.85 15.93
C ASP A 285 23.77 9.14 15.09
N GLY A 286 22.89 10.09 15.46
CA GLY A 286 22.79 11.35 14.74
C GLY A 286 21.49 12.11 14.97
N PHE A 287 21.14 12.97 14.03
CA PHE A 287 19.98 13.84 14.11
C PHE A 287 18.97 13.57 13.00
N LEU A 288 17.69 13.48 13.39
CA LEU A 288 16.56 13.44 12.46
C LEU A 288 15.99 14.86 12.32
N TYR A 289 16.18 15.49 11.18
CA TYR A 289 15.65 16.82 10.87
C TYR A 289 14.19 16.73 10.44
N LEU A 290 13.30 17.43 11.14
CA LEU A 290 11.90 17.51 10.79
C LEU A 290 11.71 18.50 9.63
N LYS A 291 10.99 18.10 8.58
CA LYS A 291 10.67 18.95 7.42
C LYS A 291 9.20 19.32 7.38
N THR A 292 8.33 18.31 7.39
CA THR A 292 6.88 18.46 7.31
C THR A 292 6.19 17.68 8.41
N ILE A 293 5.37 18.38 9.19
CA ILE A 293 4.70 17.83 10.37
C ILE A 293 3.22 18.22 10.43
N GLN A 294 2.50 17.60 11.36
CA GLN A 294 1.16 18.01 11.75
C GLN A 294 0.97 17.86 13.25
N ALA A 295 0.67 18.97 13.93
CA ALA A 295 0.26 18.98 15.34
C ALA A 295 -1.26 18.76 15.48
N PRO A 296 -1.75 18.33 16.67
CA PRO A 296 -3.17 18.16 16.93
C PRO A 296 -3.97 19.40 16.59
N GLY A 297 -5.07 19.23 15.88
CA GLY A 297 -5.97 20.31 15.46
C GLY A 297 -5.41 21.29 14.41
N LYS A 298 -4.18 21.06 13.91
CA LYS A 298 -3.57 21.89 12.87
C LYS A 298 -3.57 21.16 11.51
N LYS A 299 -3.34 21.94 10.44
CA LYS A 299 -3.06 21.38 9.11
C LYS A 299 -1.61 20.87 9.04
N ARG A 300 -1.32 20.00 8.08
CA ARG A 300 0.03 19.63 7.68
C ARG A 300 0.77 20.91 7.24
N MET A 301 1.99 21.14 7.76
CA MET A 301 2.78 22.36 7.52
C MET A 301 4.28 22.08 7.61
N GLY A 302 5.06 22.96 7.03
CA GLY A 302 6.52 22.92 7.18
C GLY A 302 6.97 23.26 8.59
N ILE A 303 8.10 22.71 9.01
CA ILE A 303 8.63 22.89 10.38
C ILE A 303 8.86 24.36 10.75
N ALA A 304 9.37 25.17 9.83
CA ALA A 304 9.62 26.60 10.08
C ALA A 304 8.31 27.39 10.33
N GLU A 305 7.21 27.02 9.68
CA GLU A 305 5.89 27.61 9.92
C GLU A 305 5.37 27.23 11.30
N PHE A 306 5.51 25.95 11.66
CA PHE A 306 5.12 25.45 12.97
C PHE A 306 5.88 26.16 14.09
N LEU A 307 7.22 26.30 13.97
CA LEU A 307 8.07 26.92 14.99
C LEU A 307 7.78 28.40 15.21
N ARG A 308 7.41 29.14 14.16
CA ARG A 308 6.97 30.55 14.31
C ARG A 308 5.69 30.67 15.13
N GLY A 309 4.85 29.67 15.12
CA GLY A 309 3.60 29.62 15.90
C GLY A 309 3.75 29.14 17.34
N LEU A 310 4.95 28.64 17.73
CA LEU A 310 5.25 28.30 19.13
C LEU A 310 5.53 29.57 19.94
N ARG A 311 4.72 29.77 20.97
CA ARG A 311 4.88 30.88 21.93
C ARG A 311 5.85 30.51 23.05
#